data_83aa7e6d5431c5c0e45d2b8de6edc54d
#
_entry.id   83aa7e6d5431c5c0e45d2b8de6edc54d
#
_cell.length_a   1.000
_cell.length_b   1.000
_cell.length_c   1.000
_cell.angle_alpha   90.00
_cell.angle_beta   90.00
_cell.angle_gamma   90.00
#
_symmetry.space_group_name_H-M   'P 1'
#
loop_
_entity.id
_entity.type
_entity.pdbx_description
1 polymer ?
#
loop_
_entity_poly.entity_id
_entity_poly.type
_entity_poly.pdbx_seq_one_letter_code
_entity_poly.pdbx_strand_id
1 'polypeptide(L)'
;MARILIVEDEQRISSFIAKGLKAEGHTTTEVADGQDGLDYALSGDYDLMVLDIGLPRMSGFDVLDQLRAQGSRMPVIVLTARDSVTDTVSALDLGADDYMSKPFRFAELLARVRARLRHPVDAGGADRDVLTAGDVRLDVRTRTATQNGREVELSAREFRLAEIFFRNQGQVLSREQLLDLVWGYDFDPGSNVVDVYVGYLRKKLGTDAISTVRGVGYRLNP
;
A
#
# COMPACT_ATOMS: atom_id res chain seq x y z
N MET A 1 6.60 -11.38 14.62
CA MET A 1 5.39 -11.12 15.43
C MET A 1 5.05 -9.66 15.25
N ALA A 2 3.87 -9.33 14.78
CA ALA A 2 3.46 -7.94 14.50
C ALA A 2 2.21 -7.59 15.31
N ARG A 3 2.03 -6.29 15.60
CA ARG A 3 0.85 -5.72 16.27
C ARG A 3 -0.08 -5.16 15.20
N ILE A 4 -1.27 -5.73 15.06
CA ILE A 4 -2.23 -5.41 14.00
C ILE A 4 -3.48 -4.77 14.63
N LEU A 5 -3.81 -3.57 14.17
CA LEU A 5 -5.04 -2.88 14.51
C LEU A 5 -6.14 -3.32 13.53
N ILE A 6 -7.29 -3.73 14.07
CA ILE A 6 -8.47 -4.10 13.28
C ILE A 6 -9.58 -3.10 13.62
N VAL A 7 -9.99 -2.31 12.64
CA VAL A 7 -11.05 -1.31 12.77
C VAL A 7 -12.23 -1.79 11.92
N GLU A 8 -13.21 -2.40 12.57
CA GLU A 8 -14.33 -3.09 11.96
C GLU A 8 -15.50 -3.14 12.94
N ASP A 9 -16.67 -2.62 12.57
CA ASP A 9 -17.84 -2.54 13.44
C ASP A 9 -18.63 -3.84 13.54
N GLU A 10 -18.56 -4.69 12.50
CA GLU A 10 -19.15 -6.02 12.54
C GLU A 10 -18.32 -6.99 13.41
N GLN A 11 -18.74 -7.18 14.68
CA GLN A 11 -18.06 -8.03 15.66
C GLN A 11 -17.70 -9.43 15.12
N ARG A 12 -18.53 -10.00 14.23
CA ARG A 12 -18.27 -11.33 13.64
C ARG A 12 -17.06 -11.30 12.72
N ILE A 13 -16.93 -10.24 11.91
CA ILE A 13 -15.81 -10.06 10.96
C ILE A 13 -14.55 -9.74 11.74
N SER A 14 -14.62 -8.78 12.67
CA SER A 14 -13.50 -8.41 13.54
C SER A 14 -12.93 -9.64 14.27
N SER A 15 -13.77 -10.39 14.97
CA SER A 15 -13.34 -11.58 15.70
C SER A 15 -12.82 -12.70 14.80
N PHE A 16 -13.39 -12.87 13.60
CA PHE A 16 -12.87 -13.83 12.61
C PHE A 16 -11.45 -13.47 12.17
N ILE A 17 -11.20 -12.20 11.85
CA ILE A 17 -9.89 -11.68 11.48
C ILE A 17 -8.91 -11.84 12.65
N ALA A 18 -9.30 -11.38 13.84
CA ALA A 18 -8.46 -11.43 15.04
C ALA A 18 -8.05 -12.85 15.40
N LYS A 19 -9.00 -13.81 15.39
CA LYS A 19 -8.72 -15.21 15.66
C LYS A 19 -7.72 -15.81 14.68
N GLY A 20 -7.90 -15.51 13.39
CA GLY A 20 -6.99 -16.00 12.36
C GLY A 20 -5.59 -15.42 12.50
N LEU A 21 -5.47 -14.11 12.71
CA LEU A 21 -4.16 -13.46 12.85
C LEU A 21 -3.43 -13.87 14.13
N LYS A 22 -4.16 -14.07 15.24
CA LYS A 22 -3.59 -14.62 16.48
C LYS A 22 -3.05 -16.04 16.29
N ALA A 23 -3.74 -16.89 15.53
CA ALA A 23 -3.27 -18.24 15.21
C ALA A 23 -1.96 -18.23 14.38
N GLU A 24 -1.72 -17.15 13.62
CA GLU A 24 -0.51 -16.91 12.82
C GLU A 24 0.61 -16.20 13.64
N GLY A 25 0.42 -16.03 14.95
CA GLY A 25 1.42 -15.46 15.85
C GLY A 25 1.46 -13.93 15.90
N HIS A 26 0.42 -13.23 15.42
CA HIS A 26 0.30 -11.79 15.55
C HIS A 26 -0.47 -11.38 16.79
N THR A 27 -0.24 -10.17 17.31
CA THR A 27 -1.07 -9.53 18.33
C THR A 27 -2.09 -8.64 17.66
N THR A 28 -3.34 -8.69 18.11
CA THR A 28 -4.43 -7.89 17.49
C THR A 28 -5.14 -7.03 18.53
N THR A 29 -5.50 -5.82 18.14
CA THR A 29 -6.43 -4.93 18.84
C THR A 29 -7.64 -4.72 17.95
N GLU A 30 -8.84 -4.91 18.49
CA GLU A 30 -10.12 -4.79 17.79
C GLU A 30 -10.82 -3.52 18.24
N VAL A 31 -11.22 -2.67 17.30
CA VAL A 31 -11.91 -1.39 17.51
C VAL A 31 -13.10 -1.33 16.56
N ALA A 32 -14.26 -0.90 17.06
CA ALA A 32 -15.51 -0.90 16.29
C ALA A 32 -15.90 0.46 15.71
N ASP A 33 -15.03 1.44 15.81
CA ASP A 33 -15.33 2.83 15.47
C ASP A 33 -14.14 3.54 14.84
N GLY A 34 -14.43 4.41 13.85
CA GLY A 34 -13.39 5.08 13.08
C GLY A 34 -12.58 6.09 13.90
N GLN A 35 -13.22 6.83 14.82
CA GLN A 35 -12.50 7.80 15.67
C GLN A 35 -11.52 7.10 16.60
N ASP A 36 -11.99 6.06 17.31
CA ASP A 36 -11.13 5.27 18.18
C ASP A 36 -10.03 4.59 17.36
N GLY A 37 -10.37 4.11 16.14
CA GLY A 37 -9.40 3.52 15.20
C GLY A 37 -8.28 4.49 14.82
N LEU A 38 -8.61 5.74 14.55
CA LEU A 38 -7.62 6.78 14.26
C LEU A 38 -6.72 7.06 15.48
N ASP A 39 -7.30 7.20 16.66
CA ASP A 39 -6.56 7.49 17.89
C ASP A 39 -5.56 6.36 18.21
N TYR A 40 -5.98 5.11 18.09
CA TYR A 40 -5.09 3.96 18.21
C TYR A 40 -4.01 3.92 17.13
N ALA A 41 -4.36 4.22 15.88
CA ALA A 41 -3.42 4.23 14.76
C ALA A 41 -2.30 5.27 14.94
N LEU A 42 -2.63 6.42 15.53
CA LEU A 42 -1.70 7.53 15.79
C LEU A 42 -0.79 7.28 17.00
N SER A 43 -1.08 6.31 17.85
CA SER A 43 -0.20 5.95 18.99
C SER A 43 1.19 5.49 18.55
N GLY A 44 1.35 5.07 17.28
CA GLY A 44 2.60 4.52 16.76
C GLY A 44 2.90 3.08 17.19
N ASP A 45 1.94 2.45 17.85
CA ASP A 45 2.11 1.12 18.46
C ASP A 45 1.83 -0.05 17.52
N TYR A 46 1.36 0.19 16.30
CA TYR A 46 0.90 -0.83 15.37
C TYR A 46 1.76 -0.89 14.11
N ASP A 47 1.96 -2.11 13.62
CA ASP A 47 2.74 -2.40 12.42
C ASP A 47 1.88 -2.42 11.16
N LEU A 48 0.55 -2.60 11.29
CA LEU A 48 -0.42 -2.65 10.20
C LEU A 48 -1.82 -2.39 10.72
N MET A 49 -2.66 -1.75 9.90
CA MET A 49 -4.10 -1.60 10.15
C MET A 49 -4.91 -2.34 9.08
N VAL A 50 -5.94 -3.07 9.53
CA VAL A 50 -7.05 -3.55 8.70
C VAL A 50 -8.23 -2.64 8.99
N LEU A 51 -8.76 -1.96 7.98
CA LEU A 51 -9.71 -0.86 8.11
C LEU A 51 -10.94 -1.09 7.25
N ASP A 52 -12.11 -1.19 7.88
CA ASP A 52 -13.38 -1.13 7.15
C ASP A 52 -13.71 0.31 6.72
N ILE A 53 -14.35 0.44 5.57
CA ILE A 53 -14.84 1.74 5.09
C ILE A 53 -16.17 2.13 5.76
N GLY A 54 -17.05 1.17 5.98
CA GLY A 54 -18.42 1.37 6.46
C GLY A 54 -18.56 1.63 7.96
N LEU A 55 -17.59 2.27 8.59
CA LEU A 55 -17.57 2.49 10.04
C LEU A 55 -18.58 3.54 10.51
N PRO A 56 -19.12 3.40 11.72
CA PRO A 56 -19.95 4.42 12.35
C PRO A 56 -19.11 5.64 12.77
N ARG A 57 -19.77 6.78 12.94
CA ARG A 57 -19.24 8.09 13.37
C ARG A 57 -18.22 8.70 12.40
N MET A 58 -17.14 7.99 12.08
CA MET A 58 -16.11 8.42 11.15
C MET A 58 -15.88 7.31 10.12
N SER A 59 -16.03 7.62 8.83
CA SER A 59 -15.83 6.63 7.76
C SER A 59 -14.37 6.18 7.69
N GLY A 60 -14.11 4.97 7.19
CA GLY A 60 -12.74 4.50 6.99
C GLY A 60 -11.95 5.38 6.01
N PHE A 61 -12.60 6.07 5.09
CA PHE A 61 -11.96 7.06 4.22
C PHE A 61 -11.43 8.25 5.02
N ASP A 62 -12.23 8.80 5.95
CA ASP A 62 -11.83 9.92 6.78
C ASP A 62 -10.70 9.50 7.74
N VAL A 63 -10.74 8.29 8.27
CA VAL A 63 -9.66 7.71 9.09
C VAL A 63 -8.36 7.68 8.28
N LEU A 64 -8.41 7.16 7.06
CA LEU A 64 -7.24 7.04 6.19
C LEU A 64 -6.66 8.40 5.82
N ASP A 65 -7.50 9.34 5.39
CA ASP A 65 -7.10 10.70 5.02
C ASP A 65 -6.41 11.40 6.19
N GLN A 66 -7.04 11.41 7.38
CA GLN A 66 -6.46 12.02 8.57
C GLN A 66 -5.17 11.34 9.04
N LEU A 67 -5.10 10.01 8.94
CA LEU A 67 -3.89 9.27 9.26
C LEU A 67 -2.72 9.66 8.35
N ARG A 68 -2.98 9.82 7.05
CA ARG A 68 -1.96 10.25 6.07
C ARG A 68 -1.61 11.74 6.22
N ALA A 69 -2.59 12.60 6.49
CA ALA A 69 -2.37 14.03 6.77
C ALA A 69 -1.44 14.25 7.98
N GLN A 70 -1.44 13.35 8.96
CA GLN A 70 -0.52 13.37 10.10
C GLN A 70 0.83 12.68 9.84
N GLY A 71 1.13 12.33 8.58
CA GLY A 71 2.42 11.78 8.18
C GLY A 71 2.62 10.29 8.51
N SER A 72 1.58 9.58 8.97
CA SER A 72 1.68 8.15 9.25
C SER A 72 1.91 7.37 7.96
N ARG A 73 2.92 6.48 8.00
CA ARG A 73 3.28 5.55 6.92
C ARG A 73 2.89 4.10 7.26
N MET A 74 2.14 3.90 8.32
CA MET A 74 1.66 2.57 8.71
C MET A 74 0.89 1.93 7.56
N PRO A 75 1.19 0.69 7.18
CA PRO A 75 0.45 -0.03 6.14
C PRO A 75 -1.02 -0.19 6.51
N VAL A 76 -1.92 0.12 5.56
CA VAL A 76 -3.37 -0.01 5.73
C VAL A 76 -3.94 -0.91 4.64
N ILE A 77 -4.61 -1.98 5.06
CA ILE A 77 -5.43 -2.84 4.19
C ILE A 77 -6.88 -2.43 4.41
N VAL A 78 -7.51 -1.89 3.37
CA VAL A 78 -8.90 -1.45 3.42
C VAL A 78 -9.83 -2.62 3.09
N LEU A 79 -10.89 -2.79 3.88
CA LEU A 79 -12.01 -3.68 3.60
C LEU A 79 -13.19 -2.86 3.06
N THR A 80 -13.87 -3.35 2.03
CA THR A 80 -15.00 -2.64 1.41
C THR A 80 -16.10 -3.59 0.97
N ALA A 81 -17.35 -3.13 0.99
CA ALA A 81 -18.45 -3.85 0.37
C ALA A 81 -18.36 -3.79 -1.17
N ARG A 82 -18.76 -4.85 -1.85
CA ARG A 82 -18.48 -5.17 -3.26
C ARG A 82 -18.95 -4.18 -4.33
N ASP A 83 -19.69 -3.14 -4.01
CA ASP A 83 -20.52 -2.42 -4.99
C ASP A 83 -20.02 -1.05 -5.46
N SER A 84 -18.79 -0.66 -5.17
CA SER A 84 -18.30 0.63 -5.70
C SER A 84 -16.87 0.57 -6.24
N VAL A 85 -16.77 0.51 -7.56
CA VAL A 85 -15.55 0.85 -8.30
C VAL A 85 -15.07 2.27 -7.91
N THR A 86 -16.01 3.16 -7.57
CA THR A 86 -15.75 4.51 -7.09
C THR A 86 -15.03 4.51 -5.73
N ASP A 87 -15.40 3.66 -4.80
CA ASP A 87 -14.77 3.62 -3.45
C ASP A 87 -13.36 3.03 -3.51
N THR A 88 -13.13 2.11 -4.44
CA THR A 88 -11.80 1.53 -4.67
C THR A 88 -10.80 2.60 -5.17
N VAL A 89 -11.21 3.43 -6.12
CA VAL A 89 -10.38 4.52 -6.65
C VAL A 89 -10.13 5.55 -5.55
N SER A 90 -11.17 5.92 -4.81
CA SER A 90 -11.06 6.90 -3.72
C SER A 90 -10.13 6.41 -2.59
N ALA A 91 -10.22 5.13 -2.18
CA ALA A 91 -9.33 4.56 -1.15
C ALA A 91 -7.86 4.57 -1.58
N LEU A 92 -7.59 4.31 -2.85
CA LEU A 92 -6.24 4.29 -3.41
C LEU A 92 -5.67 5.71 -3.52
N ASP A 93 -6.47 6.68 -3.92
CA ASP A 93 -6.08 8.09 -4.00
C ASP A 93 -5.77 8.68 -2.61
N LEU A 94 -6.46 8.19 -1.57
CA LEU A 94 -6.22 8.56 -0.17
C LEU A 94 -5.04 7.84 0.48
N GLY A 95 -4.33 6.97 -0.25
CA GLY A 95 -3.09 6.36 0.24
C GLY A 95 -3.25 5.05 1.01
N ALA A 96 -4.32 4.27 0.76
CA ALA A 96 -4.39 2.88 1.18
C ALA A 96 -3.26 2.05 0.52
N ASP A 97 -2.65 1.15 1.28
CA ASP A 97 -1.60 0.26 0.76
C ASP A 97 -2.17 -0.93 0.01
N ASP A 98 -3.36 -1.38 0.43
CA ASP A 98 -4.09 -2.48 -0.19
C ASP A 98 -5.58 -2.33 0.06
N TYR A 99 -6.41 -2.99 -0.75
CA TYR A 99 -7.83 -3.09 -0.48
C TYR A 99 -8.33 -4.51 -0.78
N MET A 100 -9.44 -4.89 -0.16
CA MET A 100 -10.06 -6.18 -0.34
C MET A 100 -11.58 -6.07 -0.21
N SER A 101 -12.32 -6.68 -1.15
CA SER A 101 -13.78 -6.68 -1.11
C SER A 101 -14.32 -7.72 -0.13
N LYS A 102 -15.38 -7.37 0.59
CA LYS A 102 -16.20 -8.31 1.36
C LYS A 102 -17.24 -8.98 0.41
N PRO A 103 -17.48 -10.32 0.50
CA PRO A 103 -16.87 -11.27 1.42
C PRO A 103 -15.50 -11.74 0.94
N PHE A 104 -14.58 -12.00 1.86
CA PHE A 104 -13.21 -12.43 1.57
C PHE A 104 -12.86 -13.76 2.25
N ARG A 105 -11.79 -14.40 1.77
CA ARG A 105 -11.21 -15.57 2.42
C ARG A 105 -10.08 -15.13 3.35
N PHE A 106 -10.01 -15.74 4.55
CA PHE A 106 -8.94 -15.40 5.50
C PHE A 106 -7.54 -15.63 4.91
N ALA A 107 -7.35 -16.68 4.11
CA ALA A 107 -6.07 -16.96 3.45
C ALA A 107 -5.60 -15.80 2.53
N GLU A 108 -6.54 -15.12 1.87
CA GLU A 108 -6.25 -13.94 1.05
C GLU A 108 -5.81 -12.76 1.93
N LEU A 109 -6.59 -12.44 2.98
CA LEU A 109 -6.21 -11.40 3.94
C LEU A 109 -4.83 -11.66 4.54
N LEU A 110 -4.56 -12.90 4.96
CA LEU A 110 -3.28 -13.30 5.53
C LEU A 110 -2.12 -13.12 4.54
N ALA A 111 -2.33 -13.47 3.27
CA ALA A 111 -1.32 -13.27 2.23
C ALA A 111 -0.98 -11.78 2.06
N ARG A 112 -2.00 -10.90 2.07
CA ARG A 112 -1.85 -9.44 2.00
C ARG A 112 -1.17 -8.87 3.24
N VAL A 113 -1.58 -9.29 4.44
CA VAL A 113 -0.94 -8.93 5.71
C VAL A 113 0.55 -9.30 5.69
N ARG A 114 0.88 -10.53 5.32
CA ARG A 114 2.28 -10.98 5.19
C ARG A 114 3.05 -10.16 4.15
N ALA A 115 2.42 -9.79 3.04
CA ALA A 115 3.05 -8.98 2.00
C ALA A 115 3.37 -7.56 2.50
N ARG A 116 2.51 -6.97 3.33
CA ARG A 116 2.68 -5.61 3.89
C ARG A 116 3.60 -5.57 5.12
N LEU A 117 3.62 -6.66 5.91
CA LEU A 117 4.52 -6.80 7.06
C LEU A 117 5.93 -7.29 6.71
N ARG A 118 6.14 -7.76 5.48
CA ARG A 118 7.50 -8.09 5.02
C ARG A 118 8.32 -6.81 4.95
N HIS A 119 9.00 -6.50 6.05
CA HIS A 119 10.19 -5.69 5.96
C HIS A 119 11.23 -6.52 5.20
N PRO A 120 12.00 -5.96 4.28
CA PRO A 120 13.13 -6.66 3.69
C PRO A 120 14.29 -6.73 4.71
N VAL A 121 14.06 -7.45 5.81
CA VAL A 121 15.09 -7.78 6.81
C VAL A 121 15.26 -9.28 6.78
N ASP A 122 15.93 -9.80 5.75
CA ASP A 122 16.71 -11.03 5.81
C ASP A 122 17.40 -11.27 4.46
N ALA A 123 18.44 -10.50 4.19
CA ALA A 123 19.60 -10.91 3.41
C ALA A 123 20.63 -9.75 3.33
N GLY A 124 21.52 -9.72 4.27
CA GLY A 124 22.89 -9.18 4.23
C GLY A 124 23.22 -8.00 3.30
N GLY A 125 23.42 -6.82 3.88
CA GLY A 125 24.17 -5.75 3.26
C GLY A 125 23.42 -4.40 3.18
N ALA A 126 23.95 -3.40 3.85
CA ALA A 126 23.47 -2.01 3.86
C ALA A 126 23.35 -1.34 2.47
N ASP A 127 23.85 -1.99 1.42
CA ASP A 127 23.86 -1.48 0.04
C ASP A 127 22.64 -1.95 -0.79
N ARG A 128 21.86 -2.93 -0.28
CA ARG A 128 20.67 -3.46 -0.99
C ARG A 128 19.37 -2.71 -0.71
N ASP A 129 19.35 -1.91 0.35
CA ASP A 129 18.17 -1.14 0.76
C ASP A 129 18.07 0.21 0.04
N VAL A 130 19.11 0.61 -0.67
CA VAL A 130 19.14 1.84 -1.45
C VAL A 130 19.18 1.51 -2.93
N LEU A 131 18.13 1.89 -3.63
CA LEU A 131 18.02 1.74 -5.08
C LEU A 131 18.27 3.10 -5.73
N THR A 132 19.07 3.13 -6.79
CA THR A 132 19.41 4.39 -7.50
C THR A 132 19.14 4.26 -8.98
N ALA A 133 18.59 5.32 -9.58
CA ALA A 133 18.45 5.47 -11.02
C ALA A 133 18.62 6.96 -11.38
N GLY A 134 19.66 7.28 -12.14
CA GLY A 134 20.02 8.67 -12.40
C GLY A 134 20.28 9.45 -11.10
N ASP A 135 19.55 10.54 -10.93
CA ASP A 135 19.60 11.43 -9.75
C ASP A 135 18.61 11.06 -8.63
N VAL A 136 17.83 10.00 -8.84
CA VAL A 136 16.83 9.53 -7.88
C VAL A 136 17.37 8.39 -7.03
N ARG A 137 17.17 8.49 -5.72
CA ARG A 137 17.52 7.47 -4.73
C ARG A 137 16.28 7.08 -3.95
N LEU A 138 16.01 5.78 -3.85
CA LEU A 138 14.98 5.19 -3.00
C LEU A 138 15.65 4.44 -1.85
N ASP A 139 15.35 4.82 -0.63
CA ASP A 139 15.65 4.01 0.56
C ASP A 139 14.44 3.15 0.87
N VAL A 140 14.56 1.84 0.59
CA VAL A 140 13.46 0.89 0.74
C VAL A 140 13.12 0.66 2.21
N ARG A 141 14.12 0.75 3.09
CA ARG A 141 13.95 0.53 4.54
C ARG A 141 13.17 1.67 5.19
N THR A 142 13.53 2.91 4.87
CA THR A 142 12.85 4.10 5.41
C THR A 142 11.65 4.53 4.58
N ARG A 143 11.46 3.92 3.39
CA ARG A 143 10.45 4.29 2.39
C ARG A 143 10.53 5.76 1.99
N THR A 144 11.74 6.28 1.90
CA THR A 144 11.99 7.66 1.46
C THR A 144 12.53 7.69 0.04
N ALA A 145 12.17 8.73 -0.69
CA ALA A 145 12.71 9.02 -2.02
C ALA A 145 13.43 10.37 -1.99
N THR A 146 14.57 10.45 -2.67
CA THR A 146 15.25 11.73 -2.86
C THR A 146 15.63 11.90 -4.33
N GLN A 147 15.54 13.12 -4.84
CA GLN A 147 16.00 13.50 -6.17
C GLN A 147 16.93 14.70 -6.06
N ASN A 148 18.12 14.61 -6.61
CA ASN A 148 19.15 15.64 -6.47
C ASN A 148 19.40 16.04 -5.00
N GLY A 149 19.29 15.07 -4.06
CA GLY A 149 19.46 15.28 -2.63
C GLY A 149 18.29 15.95 -1.91
N ARG A 150 17.18 16.22 -2.60
CA ARG A 150 15.96 16.75 -2.02
C ARG A 150 14.93 15.63 -1.83
N GLU A 151 14.27 15.61 -0.69
CA GLU A 151 13.22 14.63 -0.43
C GLU A 151 12.04 14.82 -1.39
N VAL A 152 11.55 13.70 -1.94
CA VAL A 152 10.37 13.62 -2.80
C VAL A 152 9.32 12.81 -2.08
N GLU A 153 8.21 13.44 -1.79
CA GLU A 153 7.09 12.80 -1.12
C GLU A 153 6.34 11.87 -2.08
N LEU A 154 6.36 10.56 -1.77
CA LEU A 154 5.65 9.53 -2.51
C LEU A 154 4.59 8.89 -1.58
N SER A 155 3.38 8.72 -2.09
CA SER A 155 2.39 7.87 -1.42
C SER A 155 2.87 6.42 -1.38
N ALA A 156 2.26 5.59 -0.54
CA ALA A 156 2.64 4.18 -0.41
C ALA A 156 2.60 3.41 -1.75
N ARG A 157 1.62 3.71 -2.60
CA ARG A 157 1.49 3.10 -3.94
C ARG A 157 2.51 3.62 -4.93
N GLU A 158 2.75 4.93 -4.95
CA GLU A 158 3.80 5.52 -5.77
C GLU A 158 5.17 4.95 -5.39
N PHE A 159 5.45 4.85 -4.10
CA PHE A 159 6.70 4.25 -3.61
C PHE A 159 6.84 2.79 -4.05
N ARG A 160 5.77 1.99 -3.91
CA ARG A 160 5.78 0.59 -4.33
C ARG A 160 6.00 0.43 -5.83
N LEU A 161 5.33 1.25 -6.64
CA LEU A 161 5.50 1.27 -8.09
C LEU A 161 6.93 1.69 -8.47
N ALA A 162 7.45 2.73 -7.82
CA ALA A 162 8.84 3.16 -8.00
C ALA A 162 9.82 2.04 -7.62
N GLU A 163 9.66 1.39 -6.46
CA GLU A 163 10.51 0.28 -6.04
C GLU A 163 10.55 -0.85 -7.08
N ILE A 164 9.40 -1.21 -7.66
CA ILE A 164 9.33 -2.24 -8.70
C ILE A 164 10.13 -1.81 -9.93
N PHE A 165 9.97 -0.57 -10.38
CA PHE A 165 10.74 -0.04 -11.50
C PHE A 165 12.25 -0.04 -11.22
N PHE A 166 12.66 0.40 -10.04
CA PHE A 166 14.07 0.46 -9.67
C PHE A 166 14.72 -0.92 -9.57
N ARG A 167 13.99 -1.91 -9.03
CA ARG A 167 14.48 -3.30 -8.97
C ARG A 167 14.55 -3.97 -10.35
N ASN A 168 13.83 -3.44 -11.34
CA ASN A 168 13.80 -3.92 -12.73
C ASN A 168 14.31 -2.85 -13.71
N GLN A 169 15.31 -2.06 -13.29
CA GLN A 169 15.86 -0.98 -14.10
C GLN A 169 16.27 -1.45 -15.50
N GLY A 170 15.89 -0.69 -16.52
CA GLY A 170 16.16 -1.02 -17.91
C GLY A 170 15.26 -2.10 -18.54
N GLN A 171 14.50 -2.86 -17.72
CA GLN A 171 13.54 -3.84 -18.21
C GLN A 171 12.20 -3.18 -18.54
N VAL A 172 11.52 -3.70 -19.57
CA VAL A 172 10.15 -3.29 -19.89
C VAL A 172 9.18 -4.15 -19.09
N LEU A 173 8.36 -3.51 -18.27
CA LEU A 173 7.29 -4.16 -17.52
C LEU A 173 5.95 -3.87 -18.19
N SER A 174 5.16 -4.90 -18.46
CA SER A 174 3.83 -4.73 -19.03
C SER A 174 2.87 -4.09 -18.01
N ARG A 175 1.75 -3.52 -18.51
CA ARG A 175 0.70 -2.99 -17.62
C ARG A 175 0.14 -4.06 -16.70
N GLU A 176 -0.07 -5.27 -17.22
CA GLU A 176 -0.55 -6.42 -16.45
C GLU A 176 0.44 -6.83 -15.36
N GLN A 177 1.74 -6.91 -15.68
CA GLN A 177 2.77 -7.19 -14.69
C GLN A 177 2.83 -6.11 -13.59
N LEU A 178 2.77 -4.83 -13.96
CA LEU A 178 2.76 -3.74 -12.98
C LEU A 178 1.49 -3.75 -12.14
N LEU A 179 0.35 -4.02 -12.77
CA LEU A 179 -0.93 -4.14 -12.07
C LEU A 179 -0.87 -5.24 -11.02
N ASP A 180 -0.40 -6.41 -11.40
CA ASP A 180 -0.27 -7.58 -10.54
C ASP A 180 0.73 -7.35 -9.38
N LEU A 181 1.91 -6.81 -9.68
CA LEU A 181 2.97 -6.58 -8.69
C LEU A 181 2.65 -5.48 -7.67
N VAL A 182 1.84 -4.48 -8.05
CA VAL A 182 1.50 -3.33 -7.20
C VAL A 182 0.13 -3.46 -6.57
N TRP A 183 -0.86 -3.99 -7.30
CA TRP A 183 -2.27 -4.05 -6.88
C TRP A 183 -2.78 -5.47 -6.62
N GLY A 184 -2.19 -6.49 -7.23
CA GLY A 184 -2.54 -7.91 -7.04
C GLY A 184 -3.41 -8.49 -8.16
N TYR A 185 -3.56 -9.83 -8.17
CA TYR A 185 -4.22 -10.60 -9.23
C TYR A 185 -5.71 -10.32 -9.43
N ASP A 186 -6.39 -9.78 -8.43
CA ASP A 186 -7.84 -9.52 -8.48
C ASP A 186 -8.21 -8.14 -9.04
N PHE A 187 -7.22 -7.38 -9.53
CA PHE A 187 -7.48 -6.06 -10.11
C PHE A 187 -7.98 -6.19 -11.55
N ASP A 188 -8.99 -5.36 -11.92
CA ASP A 188 -9.52 -5.35 -13.29
C ASP A 188 -8.41 -5.02 -14.30
N PRO A 189 -8.07 -5.95 -15.22
CA PRO A 189 -7.04 -5.72 -16.22
C PRO A 189 -7.37 -4.59 -17.21
N GLY A 190 -8.63 -4.15 -17.29
CA GLY A 190 -9.07 -2.97 -18.06
C GLY A 190 -8.82 -1.64 -17.36
N SER A 191 -8.35 -1.64 -16.11
CA SER A 191 -8.09 -0.43 -15.34
C SER A 191 -6.90 0.37 -15.90
N ASN A 192 -7.07 1.70 -15.98
CA ASN A 192 -6.00 2.64 -16.35
C ASN A 192 -5.14 3.08 -15.15
N VAL A 193 -5.31 2.43 -13.98
CA VAL A 193 -4.65 2.83 -12.73
C VAL A 193 -3.12 2.88 -12.87
N VAL A 194 -2.51 1.93 -13.57
CA VAL A 194 -1.06 1.93 -13.82
C VAL A 194 -0.63 3.20 -14.56
N ASP A 195 -1.38 3.59 -15.59
CA ASP A 195 -1.07 4.76 -16.42
C ASP A 195 -1.15 6.06 -15.59
N VAL A 196 -2.14 6.13 -14.68
CA VAL A 196 -2.32 7.26 -13.74
C VAL A 196 -1.14 7.37 -12.79
N TYR A 197 -0.75 6.26 -12.13
CA TYR A 197 0.35 6.26 -11.17
C TYR A 197 1.73 6.45 -11.84
N VAL A 198 1.93 5.95 -13.05
CA VAL A 198 3.10 6.30 -13.86
C VAL A 198 3.13 7.80 -14.14
N GLY A 199 1.97 8.40 -14.42
CA GLY A 199 1.84 9.84 -14.56
C GLY A 199 2.24 10.62 -13.30
N TYR A 200 1.86 10.15 -12.12
CA TYR A 200 2.25 10.75 -10.84
C TYR A 200 3.75 10.63 -10.59
N LEU A 201 4.33 9.45 -10.82
CA LEU A 201 5.79 9.27 -10.68
C LEU A 201 6.58 10.17 -11.63
N ARG A 202 6.14 10.32 -12.88
CA ARG A 202 6.79 11.24 -13.84
C ARG A 202 6.76 12.70 -13.37
N LYS A 203 5.66 13.13 -12.75
CA LYS A 203 5.57 14.49 -12.19
C LYS A 203 6.53 14.70 -11.03
N LYS A 204 6.77 13.67 -10.23
CA LYS A 204 7.57 13.74 -8.99
C LYS A 204 9.05 13.41 -9.20
N LEU A 205 9.36 12.46 -10.09
CA LEU A 205 10.71 11.96 -10.34
C LEU A 205 11.31 12.44 -11.68
N GLY A 206 10.56 13.29 -12.41
CA GLY A 206 10.95 13.76 -13.73
C GLY A 206 10.25 13.03 -14.89
N THR A 207 9.89 13.78 -15.91
CA THR A 207 9.14 13.25 -17.08
C THR A 207 9.89 12.16 -17.84
N ASP A 208 11.22 12.21 -17.80
CA ASP A 208 12.09 11.29 -18.52
C ASP A 208 12.50 10.06 -17.70
N ALA A 209 12.18 10.03 -16.40
CA ALA A 209 12.52 8.90 -15.53
C ALA A 209 11.90 7.57 -16.02
N ILE A 210 10.66 7.60 -16.50
CA ILE A 210 9.94 6.41 -16.97
C ILE A 210 9.51 6.60 -18.43
N SER A 211 10.02 5.78 -19.33
CA SER A 211 9.64 5.79 -20.75
C SER A 211 8.45 4.85 -20.99
N THR A 212 7.61 5.22 -21.98
CA THR A 212 6.54 4.35 -22.49
C THR A 212 7.05 3.54 -23.67
N VAL A 213 6.96 2.22 -23.59
CA VAL A 213 7.21 1.33 -24.73
C VAL A 213 5.86 0.98 -25.34
N ARG A 214 5.55 1.60 -26.49
CA ARG A 214 4.25 1.50 -27.14
C ARG A 214 3.82 0.06 -27.36
N GLY A 215 2.58 -0.27 -26.96
CA GLY A 215 2.01 -1.61 -27.11
C GLY A 215 2.57 -2.66 -26.14
N VAL A 216 3.57 -2.34 -25.29
CA VAL A 216 4.21 -3.27 -24.37
C VAL A 216 4.04 -2.86 -22.91
N GLY A 217 4.43 -1.63 -22.54
CA GLY A 217 4.39 -1.19 -21.14
C GLY A 217 5.29 -0.02 -20.84
N TYR A 218 5.98 -0.08 -19.72
CA TYR A 218 6.81 1.00 -19.17
C TYR A 218 8.21 0.50 -18.79
N ARG A 219 9.17 1.40 -18.81
CA ARG A 219 10.56 1.11 -18.45
C ARG A 219 11.16 2.30 -17.70
N LEU A 220 11.81 2.02 -16.56
CA LEU A 220 12.66 3.00 -15.88
C LEU A 220 13.94 3.19 -16.70
N ASN A 221 14.24 4.42 -17.03
CA ASN A 221 15.48 4.77 -17.69
C ASN A 221 16.65 4.73 -16.68
N PRO A 222 17.87 4.36 -17.12
CA PRO A 222 19.04 4.30 -16.26
C PRO A 222 19.50 5.69 -15.78
#